data_58e435275b023ad7e330cde0c9244181
#
_entry.id   58e435275b023ad7e330cde0c9244181
#
_cell.length_a   1.000
_cell.length_b   1.000
_cell.length_c   1.000
_cell.angle_alpha   90.00
_cell.angle_beta   90.00
_cell.angle_gamma   90.00
#
_symmetry.space_group_name_H-M   'P 1'
#
loop_
_entity.id
_entity.type
_entity.pdbx_description
1 polymer ?
#
loop_
_entity_poly.entity_id
_entity_poly.type
_entity_poly.pdbx_seq_one_letter_code
_entity_poly.pdbx_strand_id
1 'polypeptide(L)'
;SKAVGAVCHGVAGLLAGDAPVALKGKSVAGFSNEEEAAVGLTAVVPFLLATRLEERGFTYSKGDVFTPYIVTDGLLVTGQNPMSSLATAEAMITVMAQA
;
A
#
# COMPACT_ATOMS: atom_id res chain seq x y z
N SER A 1 -8.35 -18.20 -5.55
CA SER A 1 -8.01 -16.82 -5.22
C SER A 1 -6.54 -16.70 -4.87
N LYS A 2 -5.91 -15.63 -5.29
CA LYS A 2 -4.48 -15.42 -5.07
C LYS A 2 -4.25 -14.20 -4.19
N ALA A 3 -3.24 -14.31 -3.31
CA ALA A 3 -2.84 -13.18 -2.49
C ALA A 3 -2.08 -12.16 -3.34
N VAL A 4 -2.26 -10.89 -3.01
CA VAL A 4 -1.56 -9.77 -3.64
C VAL A 4 -0.87 -8.98 -2.56
N GLY A 5 0.41 -8.66 -2.79
CA GLY A 5 1.18 -7.86 -1.85
C GLY A 5 1.94 -6.76 -2.57
N ALA A 6 2.06 -5.61 -1.91
CA ALA A 6 2.82 -4.48 -2.42
C ALA A 6 3.32 -3.63 -1.27
N VAL A 7 4.46 -2.96 -1.48
CA VAL A 7 5.03 -2.07 -0.47
C VAL A 7 5.45 -0.76 -1.10
N CYS A 8 5.44 0.30 -0.28
CA CYS A 8 5.99 1.60 -0.63
C CYS A 8 5.28 2.15 -1.87
N HIS A 9 6.05 2.63 -2.85
CA HIS A 9 5.50 3.12 -4.11
C HIS A 9 4.91 2.00 -4.98
N GLY A 10 5.30 0.74 -4.75
CA GLY A 10 4.74 -0.40 -5.48
C GLY A 10 3.24 -0.56 -5.32
N VAL A 11 2.67 0.01 -4.26
CA VAL A 11 1.22 0.02 -4.04
C VAL A 11 0.50 0.76 -5.19
N ALA A 12 1.19 1.63 -5.91
CA ALA A 12 0.64 2.29 -7.10
C ALA A 12 0.15 1.31 -8.16
N GLY A 13 0.62 0.06 -8.10
CA GLY A 13 0.13 -0.99 -8.99
C GLY A 13 -1.38 -1.21 -8.88
N LEU A 14 -1.98 -0.89 -7.72
CA LEU A 14 -3.43 -0.99 -7.53
C LEU A 14 -4.20 0.08 -8.31
N LEU A 15 -3.50 1.11 -8.80
CA LEU A 15 -4.09 2.21 -9.54
C LEU A 15 -3.99 1.99 -11.05
N ALA A 16 -3.35 0.92 -11.50
CA ALA A 16 -3.13 0.66 -12.92
C ALA A 16 -4.43 0.25 -13.58
N GLY A 17 -4.76 0.93 -14.69
CA GLY A 17 -5.96 0.63 -15.45
C GLY A 17 -7.24 0.72 -14.62
N ASP A 18 -8.20 -0.12 -14.96
CA ASP A 18 -9.43 -0.26 -14.18
C ASP A 18 -9.18 -1.30 -13.10
N ALA A 19 -9.07 -0.86 -11.85
CA ALA A 19 -8.90 -1.78 -10.74
C ALA A 19 -10.05 -2.79 -10.71
N PRO A 20 -9.77 -4.08 -10.46
CA PRO A 20 -10.84 -5.05 -10.30
C PRO A 20 -11.84 -4.58 -9.24
N VAL A 21 -13.12 -4.82 -9.48
CA VAL A 21 -14.18 -4.46 -8.54
C VAL A 21 -13.89 -5.03 -7.15
N ALA A 22 -13.28 -6.22 -7.10
CA ALA A 22 -12.93 -6.88 -5.84
C ALA A 22 -11.94 -6.10 -4.98
N LEU A 23 -11.20 -5.16 -5.55
CA LEU A 23 -10.24 -4.34 -4.80
C LEU A 23 -10.80 -2.99 -4.37
N LYS A 24 -11.96 -2.59 -4.89
CA LYS A 24 -12.55 -1.30 -4.53
C LYS A 24 -12.93 -1.26 -3.05
N GLY A 25 -12.58 -0.14 -2.41
CA GLY A 25 -12.90 0.07 -0.99
C GLY A 25 -12.00 -0.68 -0.03
N LYS A 26 -11.08 -1.48 -0.52
CA LYS A 26 -10.15 -2.22 0.35
C LYS A 26 -9.30 -1.26 1.20
N SER A 27 -8.98 -1.72 2.40
CA SER A 27 -8.07 -0.99 3.28
C SER A 27 -6.64 -1.24 2.83
N VAL A 28 -5.86 -0.17 2.71
CA VAL A 28 -4.49 -0.24 2.19
C VAL A 28 -3.56 0.70 2.94
N ALA A 29 -2.27 0.37 2.91
CA ALA A 29 -1.18 1.26 3.24
C ALA A 29 -0.41 1.57 1.95
N GLY A 30 0.51 2.51 2.01
CA GLY A 30 1.38 2.88 0.90
C GLY A 30 2.23 4.06 1.33
N PHE A 31 3.22 4.41 0.54
CA PHE A 31 4.14 5.49 0.89
C PHE A 31 3.35 6.76 1.16
N SER A 32 3.58 7.35 2.35
CA SER A 32 2.77 8.48 2.80
C SER A 32 3.25 9.81 2.21
N ASN A 33 2.38 10.80 2.23
CA ASN A 33 2.74 12.15 1.79
C ASN A 33 3.84 12.74 2.66
N GLU A 34 3.83 12.44 3.94
CA GLU A 34 4.85 12.89 4.88
C GLU A 34 6.21 12.28 4.55
N GLU A 35 6.22 11.00 4.16
CA GLU A 35 7.45 10.33 3.77
C GLU A 35 7.98 10.90 2.44
N GLU A 36 7.10 11.20 1.49
CA GLU A 36 7.48 11.85 0.24
C GLU A 36 8.13 13.20 0.50
N ALA A 37 7.57 13.98 1.41
CA ALA A 37 8.13 15.27 1.81
C ALA A 37 9.49 15.09 2.51
N ALA A 38 9.62 14.06 3.35
CA ALA A 38 10.85 13.81 4.10
C ALA A 38 12.03 13.47 3.17
N VAL A 39 11.76 12.79 2.04
CA VAL A 39 12.81 12.47 1.05
C VAL A 39 12.93 13.53 -0.05
N GLY A 40 12.13 14.61 0.02
CA GLY A 40 12.22 15.73 -0.91
C GLY A 40 11.66 15.47 -2.29
N LEU A 41 10.76 14.50 -2.43
CA LEU A 41 10.26 14.08 -3.75
C LEU A 41 8.84 14.52 -4.04
N THR A 42 8.19 15.28 -3.16
CA THR A 42 6.80 15.70 -3.35
C THR A 42 6.57 16.36 -4.70
N ALA A 43 7.48 17.22 -5.14
CA ALA A 43 7.35 17.93 -6.41
C ALA A 43 7.90 17.14 -7.61
N VAL A 44 8.52 15.98 -7.36
CA VAL A 44 9.17 15.16 -8.39
C VAL A 44 8.28 14.02 -8.85
N VAL A 45 7.54 13.40 -7.91
CA VAL A 45 6.68 12.27 -8.26
C VAL A 45 5.51 12.74 -9.13
N PRO A 46 5.02 11.90 -10.06
CA PRO A 46 3.91 12.29 -10.95
C PRO A 46 2.60 12.52 -10.20
N PHE A 47 2.43 11.88 -9.03
CA PHE A 47 1.29 12.09 -8.14
C PHE A 47 1.66 11.60 -6.74
N LEU A 48 0.94 12.08 -5.73
CA LEU A 48 1.10 11.58 -4.36
C LEU A 48 0.27 10.32 -4.21
N LEU A 49 0.93 9.21 -3.89
CA LEU A 49 0.30 7.89 -3.83
C LEU A 49 -0.86 7.85 -2.84
N ALA A 50 -0.64 8.34 -1.62
CA ALA A 50 -1.68 8.32 -0.58
C ALA A 50 -2.93 9.08 -1.02
N THR A 51 -2.75 10.26 -1.61
CA THR A 51 -3.85 11.08 -2.12
C THR A 51 -4.59 10.36 -3.23
N ARG A 52 -3.85 9.77 -4.18
CA ARG A 52 -4.46 9.09 -5.32
C ARG A 52 -5.23 7.85 -4.87
N LEU A 53 -4.71 7.10 -3.89
CA LEU A 53 -5.44 5.94 -3.36
C LEU A 53 -6.78 6.35 -2.78
N GLU A 54 -6.80 7.43 -2.01
CA GLU A 54 -8.05 7.94 -1.44
C GLU A 54 -9.02 8.40 -2.54
N GLU A 55 -8.51 9.10 -3.56
CA GLU A 55 -9.32 9.55 -4.70
C GLU A 55 -9.94 8.38 -5.46
N ARG A 56 -9.25 7.25 -5.50
CA ARG A 56 -9.73 6.05 -6.21
C ARG A 56 -10.60 5.16 -5.33
N GLY A 57 -10.91 5.58 -4.11
CA GLY A 57 -11.88 4.91 -3.25
C GLY A 57 -11.29 3.88 -2.29
N PHE A 58 -9.96 3.75 -2.21
CA PHE A 58 -9.34 2.90 -1.20
C PHE A 58 -9.42 3.55 0.18
N THR A 59 -9.50 2.73 1.22
CA THR A 59 -9.44 3.20 2.60
C THR A 59 -7.97 3.19 3.03
N TYR A 60 -7.31 4.34 2.88
CA TYR A 60 -5.88 4.48 3.16
C TYR A 60 -5.64 4.76 4.65
N SER A 61 -4.63 4.10 5.21
CA SER A 61 -4.15 4.40 6.56
C SER A 61 -2.63 4.33 6.59
N LYS A 62 -2.04 4.95 7.61
CA LYS A 62 -0.59 5.04 7.73
C LYS A 62 -0.17 5.06 9.18
N GLY A 63 1.08 4.65 9.43
CA GLY A 63 1.76 4.85 10.71
C GLY A 63 2.78 5.98 10.59
N ASP A 64 3.70 6.06 11.55
CA ASP A 64 4.75 7.07 11.56
C ASP A 64 5.70 6.89 10.38
N VAL A 65 6.32 8.00 9.97
CA VAL A 65 7.25 7.98 8.83
C VAL A 65 8.39 6.99 9.07
N PHE A 66 8.69 6.20 8.04
CA PHE A 66 9.79 5.25 8.02
C PHE A 66 9.82 4.28 9.20
N THR A 67 8.65 3.94 9.70
CA THR A 67 8.48 2.83 10.65
C THR A 67 7.62 1.74 10.01
N PRO A 68 7.77 0.46 10.43
CA PRO A 68 6.97 -0.61 9.84
C PRO A 68 5.48 -0.39 10.06
N TYR A 69 4.71 -0.44 8.97
CA TYR A 69 3.26 -0.36 9.03
C TYR A 69 2.68 -1.12 7.85
N ILE A 70 1.82 -2.06 8.11
CA ILE A 70 1.16 -2.87 7.07
C ILE A 70 -0.35 -2.89 7.30
N VAL A 71 -1.07 -3.16 6.23
CA VAL A 71 -2.53 -3.38 6.27
C VAL A 71 -2.81 -4.68 5.53
N THR A 72 -3.56 -5.56 6.17
CA THR A 72 -4.06 -6.79 5.55
C THR A 72 -5.56 -6.67 5.41
N ASP A 73 -6.06 -6.85 4.21
CA ASP A 73 -7.50 -6.84 3.94
C ASP A 73 -7.81 -8.02 3.01
N GLY A 74 -8.30 -9.11 3.60
CA GLY A 74 -8.50 -10.35 2.88
C GLY A 74 -7.19 -10.90 2.36
N LEU A 75 -7.08 -11.05 1.04
CA LEU A 75 -5.87 -11.55 0.37
C LEU A 75 -4.95 -10.42 -0.10
N LEU A 76 -5.25 -9.17 0.27
CA LEU A 76 -4.43 -8.02 -0.09
C LEU A 76 -3.61 -7.57 1.11
N VAL A 77 -2.28 -7.54 0.95
CA VAL A 77 -1.36 -7.06 1.99
C VAL A 77 -0.56 -5.90 1.41
N THR A 78 -0.60 -4.75 2.08
CA THR A 78 0.14 -3.57 1.64
C THR A 78 0.99 -3.03 2.78
N GLY A 79 2.19 -2.58 2.44
CA GLY A 79 3.13 -1.99 3.37
C GLY A 79 3.46 -0.55 2.98
N GLN A 80 3.70 0.30 3.98
CA GLN A 80 3.83 1.72 3.77
C GLN A 80 5.17 2.14 3.18
N ASN A 81 6.26 1.48 3.59
CA ASN A 81 7.62 1.96 3.33
C ASN A 81 8.60 0.79 3.28
N PRO A 82 9.88 1.04 2.96
CA PRO A 82 10.88 -0.04 2.91
C PRO A 82 11.00 -0.82 4.21
N MET A 83 10.80 -0.17 5.36
CA MET A 83 10.87 -0.80 6.66
C MET A 83 9.75 -1.81 6.88
N SER A 84 8.72 -1.78 6.04
CA SER A 84 7.58 -2.70 6.11
C SER A 84 7.77 -3.97 5.30
N SER A 85 8.86 -4.10 4.56
CA SER A 85 9.04 -5.20 3.60
C SER A 85 8.99 -6.58 4.26
N LEU A 86 9.69 -6.76 5.38
CA LEU A 86 9.69 -8.05 6.08
C LEU A 86 8.29 -8.38 6.59
N ALA A 87 7.64 -7.43 7.27
CA ALA A 87 6.31 -7.65 7.83
C ALA A 87 5.28 -7.95 6.72
N THR A 88 5.41 -7.29 5.56
CA THR A 88 4.55 -7.55 4.40
C THR A 88 4.75 -8.98 3.90
N ALA A 89 5.99 -9.41 3.77
CA ALA A 89 6.30 -10.76 3.32
C ALA A 89 5.77 -11.82 4.29
N GLU A 90 5.95 -11.60 5.58
CA GLU A 90 5.44 -12.51 6.61
C GLU A 90 3.92 -12.60 6.58
N ALA A 91 3.24 -11.46 6.44
CA ALA A 91 1.79 -11.43 6.34
C ALA A 91 1.30 -12.12 5.07
N MET A 92 2.04 -12.00 3.96
CA MET A 92 1.73 -12.71 2.72
C MET A 92 1.76 -14.21 2.91
N ILE A 93 2.79 -14.72 3.59
CA ILE A 93 2.91 -16.16 3.88
C ILE A 93 1.71 -16.63 4.69
N THR A 94 1.35 -15.88 5.72
CA THR A 94 0.21 -16.19 6.57
C THR A 94 -1.10 -16.25 5.78
N VAL A 95 -1.33 -15.23 4.96
CA VAL A 95 -2.55 -15.12 4.13
C VAL A 95 -2.63 -16.28 3.13
N MET A 96 -1.50 -16.62 2.50
CA MET A 96 -1.46 -17.71 1.53
C MET A 96 -1.73 -19.06 2.18
N ALA A 97 -1.27 -19.26 3.41
CA ALA A 97 -1.49 -20.50 4.13
C ALA A 97 -2.96 -20.68 4.54
N GLN A 98 -3.70 -19.58 4.67
CA GLN A 98 -5.12 -19.59 5.05
C GLN A 98 -6.06 -19.59 3.83
N ALA A 99 -5.54 -19.34 2.67
CA ALA A 99 -6.35 -19.22 1.45
C ALA A 99 -6.86 -20.56 0.92
#